data_001f5914fc307bf38bbdea53dd43905f
#
_entry.id   001f5914fc307bf38bbdea53dd43905f
#
_cell.length_a   1.000
_cell.length_b   1.000
_cell.length_c   1.000
_cell.angle_alpha   90.00
_cell.angle_beta   90.00
_cell.angle_gamma   90.00
#
_symmetry.space_group_name_H-M   'P 1'
#
loop_
_entity.id
_entity.type
_entity.pdbx_description
1 polymer ?
#
loop_
_entity_poly.entity_id
_entity_poly.type
_entity_poly.pdbx_seq_one_letter_code
_entity_poly.pdbx_strand_id
1 'polypeptide(L)'
;MDHLPQGERPWVRRMLRAAWANPNAAEGETALKALAGQLERVNPDAAASLREGLAETLTVTHLGVTGSLLKTVMSTNPVESMIEIVRAHARNVKRWQDGDMRLRWAAAGMLAASTQFRRVKGYRQLPALAVALQRALGAETPTTIAVSA
;
A
#
# COMPACT_ATOMS: atom_id res chain seq x y z
N MET A 1 8.27 -0.45 13.41
CA MET A 1 8.35 -1.57 14.39
C MET A 1 9.75 -1.71 14.97
N ASP A 2 10.76 -1.32 14.24
CA ASP A 2 12.16 -1.51 14.66
C ASP A 2 12.58 -0.61 15.82
N HIS A 3 11.92 0.52 15.99
CA HIS A 3 12.12 1.44 17.12
C HIS A 3 11.50 0.97 18.46
N LEU A 4 10.70 -0.10 18.45
CA LEU A 4 10.00 -0.58 19.65
C LEU A 4 10.79 -1.68 20.37
N PRO A 5 10.87 -1.62 21.72
CA PRO A 5 11.36 -2.71 22.54
C PRO A 5 10.62 -4.01 22.24
N GLN A 6 11.33 -5.15 22.33
CA GLN A 6 10.74 -6.44 21.97
C GLN A 6 9.46 -6.79 22.75
N GLY A 7 9.39 -6.40 24.04
CA GLY A 7 8.24 -6.66 24.89
C GLY A 7 6.97 -5.90 24.49
N GLU A 8 7.11 -4.77 23.79
CA GLU A 8 5.98 -3.93 23.41
C GLU A 8 5.43 -4.23 22.02
N ARG A 9 6.23 -4.85 21.16
CA ARG A 9 5.86 -5.20 19.79
C ARG A 9 4.57 -6.01 19.67
N PRO A 10 4.28 -7.00 20.54
CA PRO A 10 3.06 -7.81 20.40
C PRO A 10 1.78 -7.03 20.61
N TRP A 11 1.70 -6.16 21.62
CA TRP A 11 0.48 -5.40 21.89
C TRP A 11 0.27 -4.31 20.84
N VAL A 12 1.33 -3.58 20.44
CA VAL A 12 1.26 -2.57 19.37
C VAL A 12 0.80 -3.22 18.06
N ARG A 13 1.37 -4.36 17.69
CA ARG A 13 0.96 -5.11 16.49
C ARG A 13 -0.51 -5.51 16.55
N ARG A 14 -1.01 -5.92 17.70
CA ARG A 14 -2.42 -6.27 17.89
C ARG A 14 -3.32 -5.05 17.70
N MET A 15 -2.97 -3.91 18.31
CA MET A 15 -3.73 -2.67 18.19
C MET A 15 -3.76 -2.14 16.75
N LEU A 16 -2.62 -2.13 16.07
CA LEU A 16 -2.52 -1.76 14.65
C LEU A 16 -3.42 -2.65 13.78
N ARG A 17 -3.33 -3.98 13.96
CA ARG A 17 -4.16 -4.91 13.20
C ARG A 17 -5.65 -4.71 13.44
N ALA A 18 -6.06 -4.45 14.67
CA ALA A 18 -7.45 -4.19 15.01
C ALA A 18 -7.96 -2.89 14.36
N ALA A 19 -7.16 -1.82 14.40
CA ALA A 19 -7.51 -0.55 13.77
C ALA A 19 -7.62 -0.68 12.23
N TRP A 20 -6.66 -1.35 11.58
CA TRP A 20 -6.69 -1.56 10.13
C TRP A 20 -7.76 -2.54 9.66
N ALA A 21 -8.21 -3.45 10.54
CA ALA A 21 -9.30 -4.37 10.22
C ALA A 21 -10.70 -3.75 10.42
N ASN A 22 -10.78 -2.54 10.98
CA ASN A 22 -12.05 -1.86 11.19
C ASN A 22 -12.65 -1.44 9.85
N PRO A 23 -13.89 -1.84 9.54
CA PRO A 23 -14.56 -1.44 8.30
C PRO A 23 -14.91 0.05 8.27
N ASN A 24 -14.99 0.70 9.43
CA ASN A 24 -15.21 2.13 9.57
C ASN A 24 -13.86 2.86 9.66
N ALA A 25 -13.50 3.57 8.61
CA ALA A 25 -12.22 4.28 8.53
C ALA A 25 -12.05 5.34 9.64
N ALA A 26 -13.13 6.06 10.01
CA ALA A 26 -13.07 7.09 11.06
C ALA A 26 -12.81 6.48 12.44
N GLU A 27 -13.40 5.32 12.73
CA GLU A 27 -13.11 4.58 13.96
C GLU A 27 -11.68 4.02 13.96
N GLY A 28 -11.22 3.48 12.83
CA GLY A 28 -9.85 3.03 12.64
C GLY A 28 -8.84 4.16 12.88
N GLU A 29 -9.12 5.33 12.32
CA GLU A 29 -8.30 6.53 12.51
C GLU A 29 -8.25 6.97 13.99
N THR A 30 -9.40 6.98 14.65
CA THR A 30 -9.49 7.31 16.07
C THR A 30 -8.66 6.33 16.92
N ALA A 31 -8.76 5.04 16.62
CA ALA A 31 -7.98 4.01 17.30
C ALA A 31 -6.46 4.18 17.08
N LEU A 32 -6.04 4.53 15.86
CA LEU A 32 -4.61 4.79 15.55
C LEU A 32 -4.10 6.06 16.24
N LYS A 33 -4.91 7.13 16.31
CA LYS A 33 -4.58 8.35 17.05
C LYS A 33 -4.43 8.07 18.55
N ALA A 34 -5.32 7.27 19.12
CA ALA A 34 -5.23 6.86 20.51
C ALA A 34 -3.97 6.02 20.79
N LEU A 35 -3.64 5.08 19.88
CA LEU A 35 -2.41 4.30 19.96
C LEU A 35 -1.16 5.19 19.88
N ALA A 36 -1.14 6.18 18.98
CA ALA A 36 -0.04 7.13 18.87
C ALA A 36 0.15 7.92 20.18
N GLY A 37 -0.95 8.34 20.82
CA GLY A 37 -0.91 9.01 22.13
C GLY A 37 -0.38 8.11 23.27
N GLN A 38 -0.66 6.81 23.23
CA GLN A 38 -0.07 5.85 24.18
C GLN A 38 1.43 5.65 23.92
N LEU A 39 1.82 5.54 22.65
CA LEU A 39 3.21 5.38 22.25
C LEU A 39 4.07 6.60 22.58
N GLU A 40 3.49 7.80 22.57
CA GLU A 40 4.22 9.04 22.93
C GLU A 40 4.92 8.96 24.27
N ARG A 41 4.31 8.27 25.24
CA ARG A 41 4.85 8.11 26.60
C ARG A 41 5.94 7.05 26.69
N VAL A 42 5.99 6.12 25.74
CA VAL A 42 6.87 4.94 25.79
C VAL A 42 7.98 5.07 24.77
N ASN A 43 7.65 5.52 23.57
CA ASN A 43 8.59 5.69 22.45
C ASN A 43 8.08 6.78 21.49
N PRO A 44 8.53 8.04 21.69
CA PRO A 44 8.12 9.18 20.87
C PRO A 44 8.40 8.99 19.37
N ASP A 45 9.51 8.34 19.01
CA ASP A 45 9.88 8.11 17.61
C ASP A 45 8.88 7.16 16.92
N ALA A 46 8.43 6.13 17.62
CA ALA A 46 7.40 5.24 17.13
C ALA A 46 6.05 5.94 16.99
N ALA A 47 5.71 6.84 17.90
CA ALA A 47 4.51 7.67 17.83
C ALA A 47 4.55 8.64 16.65
N ALA A 48 5.68 9.29 16.43
CA ALA A 48 5.90 10.19 15.28
C ALA A 48 5.77 9.44 13.95
N SER A 49 6.43 8.29 13.82
CA SER A 49 6.34 7.43 12.63
C SER A 49 4.90 6.95 12.37
N LEU A 50 4.13 6.64 13.42
CA LEU A 50 2.73 6.25 13.24
C LEU A 50 1.87 7.42 12.76
N ARG A 51 2.10 8.64 13.27
CA ARG A 51 1.37 9.84 12.85
C ARG A 51 1.68 10.24 11.41
N GLU A 52 2.94 10.13 11.00
CA GLU A 52 3.39 10.44 9.65
C GLU A 52 2.65 9.60 8.60
N GLY A 53 2.52 8.28 8.81
CA GLY A 53 1.88 7.37 7.86
C GLY A 53 0.39 7.10 8.14
N LEU A 54 -0.26 7.84 9.05
CA LEU A 54 -1.61 7.49 9.51
C LEU A 54 -2.67 7.63 8.42
N ALA A 55 -2.64 8.73 7.66
CA ALA A 55 -3.60 9.00 6.61
C ALA A 55 -3.48 7.97 5.47
N GLU A 56 -2.26 7.68 5.05
CA GLU A 56 -1.96 6.76 3.95
C GLU A 56 -2.39 5.32 4.28
N THR A 57 -2.21 4.88 5.52
CA THR A 57 -2.54 3.50 5.92
C THR A 57 -4.04 3.19 5.89
N LEU A 58 -4.90 4.21 5.96
CA LEU A 58 -6.36 4.07 5.92
C LEU A 58 -6.98 4.39 4.55
N THR A 59 -6.20 4.83 3.58
CA THR A 59 -6.70 5.24 2.25
C THR A 59 -7.58 4.17 1.62
N VAL A 60 -7.18 2.91 1.68
CA VAL A 60 -7.94 1.79 1.10
C VAL A 60 -9.31 1.61 1.78
N THR A 61 -9.37 1.81 3.09
CA THR A 61 -10.62 1.73 3.86
C THR A 61 -11.52 2.93 3.57
N HIS A 62 -10.96 4.13 3.46
CA HIS A 62 -11.69 5.34 3.04
C HIS A 62 -12.30 5.21 1.65
N LEU A 63 -11.67 4.49 0.74
CA LEU A 63 -12.22 4.16 -0.58
C LEU A 63 -13.33 3.09 -0.54
N GLY A 64 -13.73 2.63 0.63
CA GLY A 64 -14.81 1.66 0.81
C GLY A 64 -14.44 0.23 0.39
N VAL A 65 -13.15 -0.07 0.27
CA VAL A 65 -12.69 -1.42 -0.06
C VAL A 65 -12.80 -2.33 1.17
N THR A 66 -13.47 -3.46 1.01
CA THR A 66 -13.75 -4.40 2.10
C THR A 66 -13.45 -5.86 1.71
N GLY A 67 -13.51 -6.76 2.69
CA GLY A 67 -13.49 -8.20 2.45
C GLY A 67 -12.22 -8.72 1.80
N SER A 68 -12.38 -9.53 0.75
CA SER A 68 -11.25 -10.19 0.08
C SER A 68 -10.41 -9.24 -0.77
N LEU A 69 -11.00 -8.19 -1.33
CA LEU A 69 -10.25 -7.18 -2.08
C LEU A 69 -9.36 -6.37 -1.14
N LEU A 70 -9.87 -5.96 0.03
CA LEU A 70 -9.06 -5.27 1.05
C LEU A 70 -7.80 -6.07 1.40
N LYS A 71 -7.95 -7.37 1.70
CA LYS A 71 -6.81 -8.24 2.00
C LYS A 71 -5.79 -8.31 0.86
N THR A 72 -6.25 -8.25 -0.38
CA THR A 72 -5.37 -8.31 -1.55
C THR A 72 -4.60 -7.00 -1.74
N VAL A 73 -5.27 -5.84 -1.67
CA VAL A 73 -4.64 -4.54 -1.90
C VAL A 73 -3.77 -4.08 -0.72
N MET A 74 -4.01 -4.62 0.47
CA MET A 74 -3.14 -4.41 1.65
C MET A 74 -1.94 -5.37 1.69
N SER A 75 -1.76 -6.20 0.67
CA SER A 75 -0.66 -7.16 0.58
C SER A 75 0.27 -6.81 -0.58
N THR A 76 1.57 -6.86 -0.34
CA THR A 76 2.62 -6.70 -1.36
C THR A 76 2.85 -7.96 -2.19
N ASN A 77 2.27 -9.11 -1.78
CA ASN A 77 2.49 -10.41 -2.42
C ASN A 77 2.31 -10.41 -3.95
N PRO A 78 1.28 -9.75 -4.55
CA PRO A 78 1.14 -9.73 -5.99
C PRO A 78 2.30 -9.04 -6.70
N VAL A 79 2.81 -7.94 -6.12
CA VAL A 79 3.94 -7.19 -6.66
C VAL A 79 5.25 -7.97 -6.45
N GLU A 80 5.44 -8.58 -5.30
CA GLU A 80 6.60 -9.44 -5.01
C GLU A 80 6.68 -10.61 -5.97
N SER A 81 5.57 -11.31 -6.21
CA SER A 81 5.51 -12.42 -7.18
C SER A 81 5.83 -11.95 -8.60
N MET A 82 5.36 -10.78 -9.01
CA MET A 82 5.71 -10.20 -10.32
C MET A 82 7.21 -9.90 -10.40
N ILE A 83 7.77 -9.29 -9.36
CA ILE A 83 9.21 -8.95 -9.30
C ILE A 83 10.06 -10.22 -9.34
N GLU A 84 9.66 -11.30 -8.66
CA GLU A 84 10.35 -12.58 -8.71
C GLU A 84 10.40 -13.17 -10.12
N ILE A 85 9.30 -13.11 -10.87
CA ILE A 85 9.26 -13.57 -12.26
C ILE A 85 10.18 -12.72 -13.13
N VAL A 86 10.14 -11.37 -12.98
CA VAL A 86 11.02 -10.46 -13.70
C VAL A 86 12.51 -10.78 -13.39
N ARG A 87 12.85 -10.98 -12.13
CA ARG A 87 14.20 -11.37 -11.70
C ARG A 87 14.63 -12.71 -12.30
N ALA A 88 13.73 -13.70 -12.33
CA ALA A 88 14.01 -15.00 -12.93
C ALA A 88 14.32 -14.88 -14.43
N HIS A 89 13.59 -14.04 -15.18
CA HIS A 89 13.87 -13.76 -16.59
C HIS A 89 15.22 -13.09 -16.80
N ALA A 90 15.59 -12.17 -15.94
CA ALA A 90 16.84 -11.43 -16.02
C ALA A 90 18.03 -12.18 -15.42
N ARG A 91 17.84 -13.33 -14.77
CA ARG A 91 18.89 -14.06 -14.02
C ARG A 91 20.13 -14.41 -14.83
N ASN A 92 19.96 -14.66 -16.11
CA ASN A 92 21.05 -15.06 -17.00
C ASN A 92 21.82 -13.86 -17.58
N VAL A 93 21.36 -12.62 -17.34
CA VAL A 93 22.02 -11.41 -17.79
C VAL A 93 23.16 -11.10 -16.81
N LYS A 94 24.39 -11.40 -17.22
CA LYS A 94 25.58 -11.18 -16.39
C LYS A 94 26.12 -9.75 -16.45
N ARG A 95 25.79 -9.00 -17.50
CA ARG A 95 26.27 -7.64 -17.71
C ARG A 95 25.17 -6.78 -18.34
N TRP A 96 24.86 -5.69 -17.69
CA TRP A 96 23.93 -4.67 -18.17
C TRP A 96 24.70 -3.61 -18.94
N GLN A 97 24.39 -3.40 -20.20
CA GLN A 97 25.09 -2.43 -21.05
C GLN A 97 24.60 -0.99 -20.79
N ASP A 98 23.26 -0.81 -20.75
CA ASP A 98 22.66 0.50 -20.63
C ASP A 98 21.28 0.44 -19.91
N GLY A 99 20.63 1.60 -19.78
CA GLY A 99 19.29 1.73 -19.23
C GLY A 99 18.20 1.11 -20.09
N ASP A 100 18.35 1.22 -21.41
CA ASP A 100 17.39 0.69 -22.37
C ASP A 100 17.37 -0.84 -22.33
N MET A 101 18.52 -1.47 -22.20
CA MET A 101 18.59 -2.91 -22.02
C MET A 101 17.87 -3.36 -20.74
N ARG A 102 18.04 -2.63 -19.64
CA ARG A 102 17.34 -2.93 -18.39
C ARG A 102 15.83 -2.80 -18.55
N LEU A 103 15.37 -1.73 -19.22
CA LEU A 103 13.94 -1.50 -19.46
C LEU A 103 13.33 -2.61 -20.32
N ARG A 104 14.01 -3.02 -21.41
CA ARG A 104 13.53 -4.11 -22.27
C ARG A 104 13.42 -5.44 -21.53
N TRP A 105 14.41 -5.80 -20.71
CA TRP A 105 14.37 -7.01 -19.91
C TRP A 105 13.29 -6.96 -18.85
N ALA A 106 13.11 -5.80 -18.18
CA ALA A 106 12.02 -5.61 -17.23
C ALA A 106 10.65 -5.76 -17.91
N ALA A 107 10.46 -5.12 -19.07
CA ALA A 107 9.22 -5.22 -19.85
C ALA A 107 8.96 -6.66 -20.31
N ALA A 108 9.96 -7.36 -20.83
CA ALA A 108 9.82 -8.77 -21.20
C ALA A 108 9.45 -9.66 -20.01
N GLY A 109 10.08 -9.44 -18.86
CA GLY A 109 9.75 -10.15 -17.62
C GLY A 109 8.33 -9.84 -17.12
N MET A 110 7.87 -8.60 -17.23
CA MET A 110 6.50 -8.21 -16.87
C MET A 110 5.46 -8.84 -17.82
N LEU A 111 5.74 -8.85 -19.12
CA LEU A 111 4.88 -9.53 -20.10
C LEU A 111 4.80 -11.04 -19.82
N ALA A 112 5.92 -11.68 -19.52
CA ALA A 112 5.91 -13.07 -19.11
C ALA A 112 5.15 -13.31 -17.79
N ALA A 113 5.30 -12.41 -16.82
CA ALA A 113 4.53 -12.47 -15.57
C ALA A 113 3.03 -12.34 -15.81
N SER A 114 2.61 -11.48 -16.74
CA SER A 114 1.19 -11.22 -17.03
C SER A 114 0.45 -12.47 -17.49
N THR A 115 1.13 -13.41 -18.16
CA THR A 115 0.54 -14.69 -18.59
C THR A 115 0.22 -15.64 -17.43
N GLN A 116 0.86 -15.42 -16.27
CA GLN A 116 0.70 -16.24 -15.06
C GLN A 116 -0.24 -15.60 -14.04
N PHE A 117 -0.70 -14.38 -14.29
CA PHE A 117 -1.58 -13.67 -13.37
C PHE A 117 -2.93 -14.38 -13.25
N ARG A 118 -3.32 -14.62 -12.00
CA ARG A 118 -4.64 -15.11 -11.67
C ARG A 118 -5.56 -13.94 -11.33
N ARG A 119 -6.86 -14.15 -11.46
CA ARG A 119 -7.84 -13.16 -11.01
C ARG A 119 -7.61 -12.79 -9.55
N VAL A 120 -7.60 -11.50 -9.30
CA VAL A 120 -7.50 -10.93 -7.95
C VAL A 120 -8.69 -11.39 -7.10
N LYS A 121 -8.43 -11.82 -5.88
CA LYS A 121 -9.51 -12.13 -4.93
C LYS A 121 -10.30 -10.85 -4.66
N GLY A 122 -11.63 -10.92 -4.81
CA GLY A 122 -12.50 -9.75 -4.71
C GLY A 122 -12.60 -8.91 -5.99
N TYR A 123 -12.18 -9.41 -7.14
CA TYR A 123 -12.19 -8.71 -8.44
C TYR A 123 -13.55 -8.08 -8.81
N ARG A 124 -14.66 -8.63 -8.31
CA ARG A 124 -16.02 -8.07 -8.53
C ARG A 124 -16.19 -6.67 -7.92
N GLN A 125 -15.37 -6.30 -6.96
CA GLN A 125 -15.36 -4.96 -6.33
C GLN A 125 -14.47 -3.96 -7.07
N LEU A 126 -13.64 -4.38 -8.04
CA LEU A 126 -12.74 -3.50 -8.79
C LEU A 126 -13.47 -2.34 -9.51
N PRO A 127 -14.64 -2.55 -10.15
CA PRO A 127 -15.36 -1.43 -10.76
C PRO A 127 -15.79 -0.37 -9.73
N ALA A 128 -16.25 -0.79 -8.55
CA ALA A 128 -16.61 0.14 -7.47
C ALA A 128 -15.39 0.89 -6.94
N LEU A 129 -14.24 0.20 -6.80
CA LEU A 129 -12.98 0.84 -6.42
C LEU A 129 -12.52 1.86 -7.46
N ALA A 130 -12.64 1.56 -8.76
CA ALA A 130 -12.29 2.51 -9.82
C ALA A 130 -13.12 3.80 -9.75
N VAL A 131 -14.43 3.68 -9.50
CA VAL A 131 -15.32 4.83 -9.30
C VAL A 131 -14.93 5.62 -8.04
N ALA A 132 -14.61 4.95 -6.93
CA ALA A 132 -14.18 5.61 -5.70
C ALA A 132 -12.87 6.37 -5.89
N LEU A 133 -11.90 5.78 -6.60
CA LEU A 133 -10.64 6.44 -6.96
C LEU A 133 -10.86 7.67 -7.84
N GLN A 134 -11.70 7.57 -8.87
CA GLN A 134 -12.02 8.72 -9.72
C GLN A 134 -12.65 9.88 -8.94
N ARG A 135 -13.54 9.55 -7.99
CA ARG A 135 -14.15 10.57 -7.11
C ARG A 135 -13.11 11.21 -6.19
N ALA A 136 -12.24 10.44 -5.59
CA ALA A 136 -11.18 10.95 -4.72
C ALA A 136 -10.21 11.86 -5.50
N LEU A 137 -9.76 11.44 -6.69
CA LEU A 137 -8.90 12.25 -7.56
C LEU A 137 -9.60 13.49 -8.10
N GLY A 138 -10.90 13.41 -8.44
CA GLY A 138 -11.68 14.55 -8.87
C GLY A 138 -11.96 15.57 -7.75
N ALA A 139 -12.01 15.13 -6.50
CA ALA A 139 -12.14 16.01 -5.34
C ALA A 139 -10.79 16.71 -4.98
N GLU A 140 -9.68 16.13 -5.38
CA GLU A 140 -8.33 16.67 -5.16
C GLU A 140 -7.83 17.58 -6.30
N THR A 141 -8.63 17.82 -7.35
CA THR A 141 -8.21 18.73 -8.43
C THR A 141 -8.42 20.18 -7.96
N PRO A 142 -7.42 20.86 -7.38
CA PRO A 142 -7.49 22.29 -7.21
C PRO A 142 -7.08 22.92 -8.52
N THR A 143 -7.99 23.64 -9.11
CA THR A 143 -7.80 24.96 -9.69
C THR A 143 -6.49 25.19 -10.48
N THR A 144 -6.65 25.17 -11.82
CA THR A 144 -6.10 26.20 -12.71
C THR A 144 -4.68 26.65 -12.45
N ILE A 145 -3.73 26.03 -13.13
CA ILE A 145 -2.57 26.81 -13.58
C ILE A 145 -3.07 27.74 -14.66
N ALA A 146 -3.37 28.98 -14.29
CA ALA A 146 -3.52 30.08 -15.22
C ALA A 146 -2.15 30.28 -15.88
N VAL A 147 -1.99 29.76 -17.09
CA VAL A 147 -0.92 30.18 -17.97
C VAL A 147 -1.34 31.56 -18.48
N SER A 148 -0.81 32.59 -17.87
CA SER A 148 -0.83 33.94 -18.44
C SER A 148 0.09 33.95 -19.63
N ALA A 149 -0.47 34.30 -20.76
CA ALA A 149 0.19 34.60 -22.02
C ALA A 149 1.21 35.77 -21.87
#